data_a1527dc1c6917f5fa9f376441be474df
#
_entry.id   a1527dc1c6917f5fa9f376441be474df
#
_cell.length_a   1.000
_cell.length_b   1.000
_cell.length_c   1.000
_cell.angle_alpha   90.00
_cell.angle_beta   90.00
_cell.angle_gamma   90.00
#
_symmetry.space_group_name_H-M   'P 1'
#
loop_
_entity.id
_entity.type
_entity.pdbx_description
1 polymer ?
#
loop_
_entity_poly.entity_id
_entity_poly.type
_entity_poly.pdbx_seq_one_letter_code
_entity_poly.pdbx_strand_id
1 'polypeptide(L)'
;METRVCYCPRMTDFPFEILGRENRARTGVLKTSRGDIRTPAFMPVGTVGTVKALYSEQVADAGADIVLGNTYHLMLRPGSERVHRLGGLHKFMRWEKPILTDSGGFQVWSLAGLRKMKEEGVSFKSHIDGSTHFLSPERSI
;
A
#
# COMPACT_ATOMS: atom_id res chain seq x y z
N MET A 1 23.53 3.59 16.14
CA MET A 1 22.86 3.82 14.84
C MET A 1 21.36 3.69 15.12
N GLU A 2 20.72 4.81 15.45
CA GLU A 2 19.33 4.86 15.88
C GLU A 2 18.40 4.52 14.72
N THR A 3 17.67 3.43 14.84
CA THR A 3 16.54 3.11 13.99
C THR A 3 15.45 4.15 14.22
N ARG A 4 15.32 5.10 13.32
CA ARG A 4 14.15 5.98 13.29
C ARG A 4 12.93 5.12 13.01
N VAL A 5 12.20 4.79 14.06
CA VAL A 5 10.83 4.28 13.94
C VAL A 5 10.04 5.31 13.16
N CYS A 6 9.51 4.91 12.02
CA CYS A 6 8.61 5.76 11.23
C CYS A 6 7.40 6.08 12.12
N TYR A 7 7.29 7.31 12.58
CA TYR A 7 6.20 7.77 13.43
C TYR A 7 4.92 7.76 12.59
N CYS A 8 4.10 6.74 12.80
CA CYS A 8 2.75 6.75 12.26
C CYS A 8 1.96 7.85 13.00
N PRO A 9 1.47 8.90 12.33
CA PRO A 9 0.68 9.93 12.99
C PRO A 9 -0.53 9.28 13.67
N ARG A 10 -0.90 9.77 14.86
CA ARG A 10 -2.03 9.24 15.63
C ARG A 10 -3.28 9.19 14.76
N MET A 11 -4.13 8.19 14.94
CA MET A 11 -5.41 8.00 14.20
C MET A 11 -6.35 9.22 14.20
N THR A 12 -6.02 10.27 14.94
CA THR A 12 -6.72 11.57 14.95
C THR A 12 -6.45 12.43 13.71
N ASP A 13 -5.48 12.05 12.87
CA ASP A 13 -5.01 12.88 11.75
C ASP A 13 -5.69 12.56 10.41
N PHE A 14 -6.70 11.68 10.41
CA PHE A 14 -7.52 11.34 9.25
C PHE A 14 -8.99 11.67 9.49
N PRO A 15 -9.37 12.97 9.52
CA PRO A 15 -10.75 13.35 9.71
C PRO A 15 -11.63 12.87 8.56
N PHE A 16 -12.72 12.19 8.89
CA PHE A 16 -13.73 11.74 7.94
C PHE A 16 -15.01 12.57 8.10
N GLU A 17 -15.37 13.29 7.07
CA GLU A 17 -16.58 14.10 7.01
C GLU A 17 -17.67 13.37 6.22
N ILE A 18 -18.85 13.20 6.83
CA ILE A 18 -20.01 12.63 6.13
C ILE A 18 -20.76 13.76 5.44
N LEU A 19 -20.87 13.70 4.12
CA LEU A 19 -21.54 14.70 3.30
C LEU A 19 -23.02 14.38 3.06
N GLY A 20 -23.39 13.09 3.07
CA GLY A 20 -24.77 12.67 2.86
C GLY A 20 -25.03 11.26 3.38
N ARG A 21 -26.30 10.99 3.71
CA ARG A 21 -26.78 9.68 4.15
C ARG A 21 -28.11 9.37 3.50
N GLU A 22 -28.28 8.10 3.13
CA GLU A 22 -29.56 7.54 2.70
C GLU A 22 -29.66 6.10 3.22
N ASN A 23 -30.53 5.85 4.16
CA ASN A 23 -30.66 4.58 4.88
C ASN A 23 -29.31 4.15 5.49
N ARG A 24 -28.72 3.05 5.02
CA ARG A 24 -27.41 2.54 5.43
C ARG A 24 -26.26 3.07 4.58
N ALA A 25 -26.57 3.70 3.45
CA ALA A 25 -25.57 4.30 2.57
C ALA A 25 -25.08 5.63 3.12
N ARG A 26 -23.82 5.95 2.89
CA ARG A 26 -23.24 7.25 3.20
C ARG A 26 -22.23 7.62 2.13
N THR A 27 -22.12 8.91 1.87
CA THR A 27 -21.03 9.52 1.12
C THR A 27 -20.27 10.47 2.02
N GLY A 28 -18.98 10.60 1.79
CA GLY A 28 -18.15 11.47 2.61
C GLY A 28 -16.78 11.71 2.01
N VAL A 29 -15.94 12.39 2.77
CA VAL A 29 -14.56 12.71 2.41
C VAL A 29 -13.63 12.32 3.55
N LEU A 30 -12.60 11.53 3.24
CA LEU A 30 -11.48 11.28 4.11
C LEU A 30 -10.35 12.25 3.75
N LYS A 31 -9.97 13.10 4.69
CA LYS A 31 -8.90 14.08 4.49
C LYS A 31 -7.54 13.44 4.80
N THR A 32 -6.59 13.59 3.88
CA THR A 32 -5.22 13.11 4.07
C THR A 32 -4.21 14.21 3.76
N SER A 33 -2.97 14.04 4.19
CA SER A 33 -1.88 14.97 3.87
C SER A 33 -1.54 15.05 2.37
N ARG A 34 -2.08 14.11 1.57
CA ARG A 34 -1.84 14.02 0.12
C ARG A 34 -3.08 14.32 -0.72
N GLY A 35 -4.12 14.85 -0.09
CA GLY A 35 -5.38 15.19 -0.74
C GLY A 35 -6.56 14.41 -0.18
N ASP A 36 -7.71 14.80 -0.60
CA ASP A 36 -8.99 14.27 -0.15
C ASP A 36 -9.38 13.01 -0.93
N ILE A 37 -9.96 12.05 -0.21
CA ILE A 37 -10.52 10.82 -0.79
C ILE A 37 -12.04 10.89 -0.67
N ARG A 38 -12.73 11.01 -1.79
CA ARG A 38 -14.19 10.96 -1.85
C ARG A 38 -14.67 9.53 -1.68
N THR A 39 -15.67 9.32 -0.84
CA THR A 39 -16.22 7.98 -0.59
C THR A 39 -17.70 7.89 -0.95
N PRO A 40 -18.16 6.73 -1.47
CA PRO A 40 -17.40 5.50 -1.69
C PRO A 40 -16.31 5.67 -2.76
N ALA A 41 -15.15 5.03 -2.54
CA ALA A 41 -14.00 5.11 -3.43
C ALA A 41 -13.62 3.72 -3.97
N PHE A 42 -13.35 3.64 -5.26
CA PHE A 42 -12.65 2.49 -5.83
C PHE A 42 -11.15 2.79 -5.81
N MET A 43 -10.36 1.84 -5.33
CA MET A 43 -8.90 1.93 -5.31
C MET A 43 -8.32 1.07 -6.43
N PRO A 44 -7.88 1.65 -7.56
CA PRO A 44 -7.15 0.90 -8.57
C PRO A 44 -5.91 0.23 -7.97
N VAL A 45 -5.68 -1.02 -8.33
CA VAL A 45 -4.59 -1.81 -7.74
C VAL A 45 -3.32 -1.65 -8.55
N GLY A 46 -2.30 -1.06 -7.93
CA GLY A 46 -0.94 -0.92 -8.45
C GLY A 46 0.01 -1.96 -7.86
N THR A 47 -0.15 -3.23 -8.22
CA THR A 47 0.51 -4.39 -7.58
C THR A 47 2.02 -4.23 -7.42
N VAL A 48 2.72 -3.79 -8.45
CA VAL A 48 4.18 -3.56 -8.45
C VAL A 48 4.52 -2.07 -8.67
N GLY A 49 3.70 -1.19 -8.10
CA GLY A 49 3.86 0.26 -8.25
C GLY A 49 3.31 0.80 -9.57
N THR A 50 2.42 0.06 -10.24
CA THR A 50 1.73 0.51 -11.45
C THR A 50 0.38 -0.19 -11.59
N VAL A 51 -0.62 0.52 -12.05
CA VAL A 51 -1.88 -0.07 -12.52
C VAL A 51 -1.61 -0.63 -13.92
N LYS A 52 -1.85 -1.94 -14.10
CA LYS A 52 -1.47 -2.66 -15.32
C LYS A 52 -2.06 -1.99 -16.56
N ALA A 53 -1.20 -1.72 -17.56
CA ALA A 53 -1.51 -1.12 -18.85
C ALA A 53 -2.02 0.34 -18.80
N LEU A 54 -1.85 1.04 -17.67
CA LEU A 54 -2.23 2.45 -17.53
C LEU A 54 -1.06 3.27 -17.00
N TYR A 55 -0.90 4.49 -17.50
CA TYR A 55 -0.07 5.50 -16.88
C TYR A 55 -0.77 6.10 -15.66
N SER A 56 0.01 6.62 -14.71
CA SER A 56 -0.54 7.23 -13.48
C SER A 56 -1.46 8.40 -13.78
N GLU A 57 -1.16 9.17 -14.80
CA GLU A 57 -1.99 10.28 -15.28
C GLU A 57 -3.37 9.79 -15.75
N GLN A 58 -3.42 8.69 -16.49
CA GLN A 58 -4.70 8.10 -16.96
C GLN A 58 -5.55 7.60 -15.79
N VAL A 59 -4.91 7.03 -14.76
CA VAL A 59 -5.60 6.61 -13.54
C VAL A 59 -6.19 7.81 -12.79
N ALA A 60 -5.45 8.93 -12.74
CA ALA A 60 -5.92 10.17 -12.13
C ALA A 60 -7.08 10.79 -12.95
N ASP A 61 -6.97 10.81 -14.28
CA ASP A 61 -8.00 11.35 -15.19
C ASP A 61 -9.30 10.53 -15.15
N ALA A 62 -9.20 9.23 -14.88
CA ALA A 62 -10.35 8.37 -14.61
C ALA A 62 -11.05 8.67 -13.28
N GLY A 63 -10.53 9.60 -12.48
CA GLY A 63 -11.15 10.09 -11.24
C GLY A 63 -10.73 9.33 -9.99
N ALA A 64 -9.67 8.52 -10.02
CA ALA A 64 -9.16 7.87 -8.83
C ALA A 64 -8.54 8.90 -7.86
N ASP A 65 -8.97 8.86 -6.60
CA ASP A 65 -8.41 9.69 -5.53
C ASP A 65 -7.32 8.96 -4.73
N ILE A 66 -7.29 7.65 -4.81
CA ILE A 66 -6.35 6.77 -4.09
C ILE A 66 -6.02 5.55 -4.95
N VAL A 67 -4.81 5.03 -4.81
CA VAL A 67 -4.40 3.74 -5.40
C VAL A 67 -3.93 2.79 -4.30
N LEU A 68 -3.97 1.49 -4.57
CA LEU A 68 -3.49 0.45 -3.67
C LEU A 68 -2.18 -0.15 -4.18
N GLY A 69 -1.16 -0.21 -3.33
CA GLY A 69 0.08 -0.93 -3.56
C GLY A 69 0.15 -2.20 -2.70
N ASN A 70 0.62 -3.31 -3.28
CA ASN A 70 0.74 -4.57 -2.54
C ASN A 70 2.14 -4.74 -1.96
N THR A 71 2.27 -4.69 -0.65
CA THR A 71 3.55 -4.77 0.07
C THR A 71 4.35 -6.02 -0.28
N TYR A 72 3.73 -7.18 -0.31
CA TYR A 72 4.39 -8.43 -0.69
C TYR A 72 5.05 -8.36 -2.07
N HIS A 73 4.33 -7.87 -3.07
CA HIS A 73 4.85 -7.77 -4.43
C HIS A 73 5.93 -6.71 -4.56
N LEU A 74 5.73 -5.56 -3.94
CA LEU A 74 6.71 -4.46 -3.93
C LEU A 74 8.01 -4.86 -3.22
N MET A 75 7.91 -5.63 -2.13
CA MET A 75 9.07 -6.17 -1.41
C MET A 75 9.88 -7.12 -2.29
N LEU A 76 9.22 -7.99 -3.07
CA LEU A 76 9.91 -8.91 -3.98
C LEU A 76 10.46 -8.18 -5.21
N ARG A 77 9.67 -7.31 -5.82
CA ARG A 77 10.05 -6.49 -6.98
C ARG A 77 9.33 -5.13 -6.96
N PRO A 78 10.06 -4.02 -7.00
CA PRO A 78 11.51 -3.87 -7.20
C PRO A 78 12.37 -4.03 -5.93
N GLY A 79 11.76 -4.23 -4.77
CA GLY A 79 12.39 -4.27 -3.46
C GLY A 79 12.30 -2.91 -2.74
N SER A 80 12.06 -2.95 -1.41
CA SER A 80 11.87 -1.76 -0.58
C SER A 80 13.06 -0.80 -0.61
N GLU A 81 14.28 -1.33 -0.58
CA GLU A 81 15.51 -0.52 -0.64
C GLU A 81 15.66 0.25 -1.96
N ARG A 82 15.24 -0.36 -3.09
CA ARG A 82 15.25 0.32 -4.38
C ARG A 82 14.21 1.43 -4.43
N VAL A 83 12.99 1.16 -3.95
CA VAL A 83 11.94 2.17 -3.85
C VAL A 83 12.39 3.33 -2.98
N HIS A 84 13.05 3.05 -1.84
CA HIS A 84 13.60 4.08 -0.96
C HIS A 84 14.64 4.95 -1.68
N ARG A 85 15.61 4.35 -2.37
CA ARG A 85 16.63 5.08 -3.15
C ARG A 85 16.04 5.95 -4.27
N LEU A 86 14.91 5.56 -4.82
CA LEU A 86 14.19 6.32 -5.85
C LEU A 86 13.31 7.45 -5.27
N GLY A 87 13.36 7.66 -3.96
CA GLY A 87 12.66 8.73 -3.26
C GLY A 87 11.26 8.37 -2.78
N GLY A 88 11.01 7.07 -2.59
CA GLY A 88 9.77 6.54 -2.03
C GLY A 88 8.73 6.15 -3.08
N LEU A 89 7.64 5.56 -2.59
CA LEU A 89 6.64 4.94 -3.45
C LEU A 89 5.92 5.96 -4.35
N HIS A 90 5.63 7.15 -3.85
CA HIS A 90 4.99 8.21 -4.63
C HIS A 90 5.81 8.63 -5.86
N LYS A 91 7.12 8.85 -5.67
CA LYS A 91 8.02 9.18 -6.79
C LYS A 91 8.19 8.01 -7.75
N PHE A 92 8.32 6.80 -7.21
CA PHE A 92 8.45 5.59 -8.00
C PHE A 92 7.22 5.36 -8.90
N MET A 93 6.02 5.56 -8.37
CA MET A 93 4.76 5.43 -9.09
C MET A 93 4.40 6.67 -9.93
N ARG A 94 5.06 7.81 -9.73
CA ARG A 94 4.63 9.12 -10.26
C ARG A 94 3.19 9.43 -9.88
N TRP A 95 2.83 9.15 -8.63
CA TRP A 95 1.51 9.33 -8.08
C TRP A 95 1.56 10.25 -6.87
N GLU A 96 0.98 11.44 -6.99
CA GLU A 96 1.07 12.46 -5.93
C GLU A 96 -0.06 12.38 -4.90
N LYS A 97 -1.15 11.69 -5.25
CA LYS A 97 -2.31 11.50 -4.39
C LYS A 97 -2.10 10.38 -3.37
N PRO A 98 -3.04 10.12 -2.44
CA PRO A 98 -2.94 9.05 -1.46
C PRO A 98 -2.64 7.66 -2.05
N ILE A 99 -1.83 6.89 -1.32
CA ILE A 99 -1.55 5.48 -1.59
C ILE A 99 -1.90 4.70 -0.33
N LEU A 100 -2.66 3.63 -0.48
CA LEU A 100 -2.83 2.61 0.55
C LEU A 100 -1.90 1.44 0.25
N THR A 101 -1.13 1.00 1.23
CA THR A 101 -0.38 -0.26 1.15
C THR A 101 -1.00 -1.28 2.09
N ASP A 102 -1.12 -2.52 1.62
CA ASP A 102 -1.55 -3.63 2.48
C ASP A 102 -0.40 -4.16 3.35
N SER A 103 -0.69 -5.04 4.29
CA SER A 103 0.34 -5.66 5.14
C SER A 103 1.17 -6.73 4.43
N GLY A 104 0.78 -7.17 3.25
CA GLY A 104 1.38 -8.31 2.56
C GLY A 104 1.06 -9.68 3.14
N GLY A 105 0.41 -9.75 4.31
CA GLY A 105 0.16 -11.00 5.04
C GLY A 105 -0.71 -11.99 4.27
N PHE A 106 -1.76 -11.50 3.61
CA PHE A 106 -2.65 -12.36 2.80
C PHE A 106 -1.89 -13.00 1.63
N GLN A 107 -1.04 -12.24 0.94
CA GLN A 107 -0.25 -12.75 -0.19
C GLN A 107 0.82 -13.76 0.28
N VAL A 108 1.46 -13.54 1.41
CA VAL A 108 2.36 -14.52 2.02
C VAL A 108 1.59 -15.81 2.33
N TRP A 109 0.37 -15.70 2.83
CA TRP A 109 -0.46 -16.86 3.14
C TRP A 109 -0.93 -17.59 1.89
N SER A 110 -1.36 -16.87 0.84
CA SER A 110 -1.98 -17.45 -0.35
C SER A 110 -0.99 -17.85 -1.46
N LEU A 111 0.13 -17.12 -1.61
CA LEU A 111 1.07 -17.29 -2.73
C LEU A 111 2.36 -18.00 -2.33
N ALA A 112 2.75 -17.97 -1.07
CA ALA A 112 3.98 -18.62 -0.62
C ALA A 112 3.73 -20.10 -0.33
N GLY A 113 4.24 -20.98 -1.22
CA GLY A 113 4.09 -22.44 -1.08
C GLY A 113 4.77 -23.04 0.15
N LEU A 114 5.90 -22.48 0.58
CA LEU A 114 6.64 -22.88 1.78
C LEU A 114 6.82 -21.66 2.68
N ARG A 115 6.19 -21.69 3.85
CA ARG A 115 6.30 -20.64 4.86
C ARG A 115 6.51 -21.21 6.25
N LYS A 116 7.24 -20.51 7.08
CA LYS A 116 7.42 -20.79 8.51
C LYS A 116 7.02 -19.54 9.28
N MET A 117 5.95 -19.63 10.07
CA MET A 117 5.48 -18.55 10.93
C MET A 117 6.14 -18.66 12.29
N LYS A 118 6.55 -17.51 12.84
CA LYS A 118 7.06 -17.31 14.17
C LYS A 118 6.47 -16.04 14.76
N GLU A 119 6.69 -15.81 16.04
CA GLU A 119 6.25 -14.58 16.72
C GLU A 119 6.87 -13.32 16.08
N GLU A 120 8.14 -13.41 15.68
CA GLU A 120 8.88 -12.28 15.11
C GLU A 120 8.54 -12.00 13.64
N GLY A 121 7.80 -12.88 12.97
CA GLY A 121 7.46 -12.72 11.57
C GLY A 121 7.38 -14.04 10.80
N VAL A 122 7.38 -13.94 9.49
CA VAL A 122 7.21 -15.09 8.59
C VAL A 122 8.37 -15.21 7.62
N SER A 123 8.98 -16.40 7.58
CA SER A 123 9.92 -16.77 6.53
C SER A 123 9.20 -17.53 5.43
N PHE A 124 9.44 -17.17 4.18
CA PHE A 124 8.78 -17.79 3.02
C PHE A 124 9.68 -17.79 1.80
N LYS A 125 9.33 -18.62 0.82
CA LYS A 125 9.97 -18.64 -0.49
C LYS A 125 9.20 -17.78 -1.48
N SER A 126 9.92 -16.94 -2.22
CA SER A 126 9.38 -16.16 -3.32
C SER A 126 8.79 -17.07 -4.41
N HIS A 127 7.60 -16.77 -4.88
CA HIS A 127 6.99 -17.46 -6.00
C HIS A 127 7.62 -17.07 -7.36
N ILE A 128 8.47 -16.03 -7.37
CA ILE A 128 9.11 -15.52 -8.60
C ILE A 128 10.36 -16.33 -8.93
N ASP A 129 11.21 -16.57 -7.93
CA ASP A 129 12.56 -17.11 -8.10
C ASP A 129 12.98 -18.12 -7.02
N GLY A 130 12.10 -18.43 -6.07
CA GLY A 130 12.36 -19.38 -4.98
C GLY A 130 13.29 -18.86 -3.89
N SER A 131 13.75 -17.61 -3.96
CA SER A 131 14.58 -17.00 -2.93
C SER A 131 13.86 -16.94 -1.57
N THR A 132 14.61 -17.05 -0.48
CA THR A 132 14.04 -17.02 0.87
C THR A 132 13.99 -15.59 1.38
N HIS A 133 12.82 -15.18 1.86
CA HIS A 133 12.57 -13.87 2.44
C HIS A 133 12.04 -14.00 3.86
N PHE A 134 12.27 -12.95 4.65
CA PHE A 134 11.68 -12.79 5.97
C PHE A 134 10.91 -11.47 6.03
N LEU A 135 9.66 -11.52 6.46
CA LEU A 135 8.80 -10.36 6.67
C LEU A 135 8.38 -10.32 8.14
N SER A 136 8.83 -9.28 8.83
CA SER A 136 8.34 -8.94 10.18
C SER A 136 7.27 -7.85 10.10
N PRO A 137 6.47 -7.64 11.17
CA PRO A 137 5.53 -6.53 11.24
C PRO A 137 6.18 -5.18 10.96
N GLU A 138 7.38 -4.93 11.52
CA GLU A 138 8.11 -3.65 11.37
C GLU A 138 8.60 -3.40 9.94
N ARG A 139 8.87 -4.48 9.19
CA ARG A 139 9.27 -4.36 7.78
C ARG A 139 8.08 -4.22 6.83
N SER A 140 6.90 -4.58 7.32
CA SER A 140 5.66 -4.50 6.55
C SER A 140 5.04 -3.10 6.53
N ILE A 141 5.37 -2.29 7.54
CA ILE A 141 4.79 -0.96 7.78
C ILE A 141 5.68 0.17 7.19
#